data_f4b69fb5b6b956a7d7215c69429332d2
#
_entry.id   f4b69fb5b6b956a7d7215c69429332d2
#
_cell.length_a   1.000
_cell.length_b   1.000
_cell.length_c   1.000
_cell.angle_alpha   90.00
_cell.angle_beta   90.00
_cell.angle_gamma   90.00
#
_symmetry.space_group_name_H-M   'P 1'
#
loop_
_entity.id
_entity.type
_entity.pdbx_description
1 polymer ?
#
loop_
_entity_poly.entity_id
_entity_poly.type
_entity_poly.pdbx_seq_one_letter_code
_entity_poly.pdbx_strand_id
1 'polypeptide(L)'
;MKTTTLAATLALTLAGAVQAADSNDFDLNALIEAARQEAPITVYAPSGKIVETAKNFTEKYGVQATGNKVSSSAQVEMLIREYRASNIRGDVVITGDASATMAQLVPMGVVESWVSPVVAESIPENAKNPLIVYGDPAVWTYNSEVHDTCPISNIWELTDENWQRKVAIPDPLNKAAYLDWFNQLAAHHDDAVAEAYEVHYGKPLETNEASATAAWVKALAQNSPLPTDSDSAAGDAVGAPGQKDTFMGLMSTAKFRDVASGKVHLAICEGLEPFVGWSTPGYGVMSTKTESPNAAKLFLHFLMTEEGISNQTVDGKVSGNQAIAPHPKEASGVQKIYKHVLQYNAETGLDDFDHRQDWADLWRINFSR
;
A
#
# COMPACT_ATOMS: atom_id res chain seq x y z
N MET A 1 9.79 78.33 20.31
CA MET A 1 10.58 77.13 20.69
C MET A 1 9.59 76.06 21.19
N LYS A 2 9.27 75.10 20.39
CA LYS A 2 8.44 73.95 20.74
C LYS A 2 9.31 72.71 20.58
N THR A 3 9.66 72.07 21.66
CA THR A 3 10.41 70.82 21.74
C THR A 3 9.44 69.65 21.57
N THR A 4 9.64 68.86 20.51
CA THR A 4 8.91 67.64 20.25
C THR A 4 9.72 66.43 20.78
N THR A 5 9.18 65.76 21.75
CA THR A 5 9.77 64.53 22.32
C THR A 5 9.34 63.32 21.48
N LEU A 6 10.32 62.60 20.95
CA LEU A 6 10.10 61.36 20.17
C LEU A 6 10.10 60.16 21.13
N ALA A 7 8.98 59.50 21.28
CA ALA A 7 8.90 58.23 22.04
C ALA A 7 9.21 57.04 21.13
N ALA A 8 10.29 56.34 21.38
CA ALA A 8 10.68 55.12 20.68
C ALA A 8 9.97 53.93 21.35
N THR A 9 9.08 53.28 20.64
CA THR A 9 8.40 52.04 21.07
C THR A 9 9.29 50.84 20.69
N LEU A 10 9.83 50.17 21.68
CA LEU A 10 10.60 48.94 21.51
C LEU A 10 9.64 47.77 21.39
N ALA A 11 9.50 47.19 20.18
CA ALA A 11 8.75 45.94 19.96
C ALA A 11 9.65 44.75 20.27
N LEU A 12 9.39 44.07 21.37
CA LEU A 12 9.97 42.76 21.67
C LEU A 12 9.26 41.71 20.81
N THR A 13 9.96 41.21 19.80
CA THR A 13 9.57 39.98 19.10
C THR A 13 10.00 38.78 19.95
N LEU A 14 9.03 38.13 20.60
CA LEU A 14 9.23 36.78 21.11
C LEU A 14 9.31 35.83 19.93
N ALA A 15 10.53 35.49 19.51
CA ALA A 15 10.77 34.32 18.69
C ALA A 15 10.61 33.08 19.60
N GLY A 16 9.46 32.45 19.52
CA GLY A 16 9.26 31.13 20.12
C GLY A 16 10.20 30.15 19.40
N ALA A 17 11.26 29.74 20.05
CA ALA A 17 12.06 28.60 19.63
C ALA A 17 11.16 27.35 19.73
N VAL A 18 10.74 26.81 18.60
CA VAL A 18 10.25 25.43 18.54
C VAL A 18 11.46 24.57 18.83
N GLN A 19 11.59 24.12 20.08
CA GLN A 19 12.56 23.11 20.44
C GLN A 19 12.14 21.81 19.77
N ALA A 20 12.88 21.40 18.75
CA ALA A 20 12.87 20.00 18.30
C ALA A 20 13.29 19.18 19.54
N ALA A 21 12.39 18.36 20.05
CA ALA A 21 12.69 17.43 21.13
C ALA A 21 13.82 16.52 20.61
N ASP A 22 14.96 16.52 21.30
CA ASP A 22 16.07 15.63 21.02
C ASP A 22 15.56 14.18 21.09
N SER A 23 15.87 13.39 20.08
CA SER A 23 15.51 11.96 20.00
C SER A 23 16.07 11.11 21.16
N ASN A 24 16.95 11.70 21.98
CA ASN A 24 17.58 11.06 23.13
C ASN A 24 16.72 11.01 24.42
N ASP A 25 15.58 11.71 24.48
CA ASP A 25 14.74 11.77 25.69
C ASP A 25 13.45 10.92 25.60
N PHE A 26 13.25 10.16 24.50
CA PHE A 26 12.07 9.32 24.37
C PHE A 26 12.18 8.06 25.23
N ASP A 27 11.25 7.89 26.17
CA ASP A 27 11.13 6.70 27.03
C ASP A 27 9.94 5.83 26.61
N LEU A 28 10.24 4.67 26.02
CA LEU A 28 9.22 3.70 25.63
C LEU A 28 8.45 3.14 26.84
N ASN A 29 9.11 2.99 28.00
CA ASN A 29 8.41 2.50 29.20
C ASN A 29 7.41 3.55 29.71
N ALA A 30 7.76 4.82 29.65
CA ALA A 30 6.83 5.89 29.99
C ALA A 30 5.61 5.90 29.04
N LEU A 31 5.80 5.66 27.73
CA LEU A 31 4.72 5.51 26.77
C LEU A 31 3.83 4.30 27.11
N ILE A 32 4.41 3.16 27.47
CA ILE A 32 3.66 1.95 27.86
C ILE A 32 2.79 2.22 29.10
N GLU A 33 3.38 2.83 30.12
CA GLU A 33 2.62 3.14 31.36
C GLU A 33 1.51 4.16 31.11
N ALA A 34 1.74 5.18 30.28
CA ALA A 34 0.72 6.13 29.88
C ALA A 34 -0.42 5.46 29.10
N ALA A 35 -0.07 4.60 28.12
CA ALA A 35 -1.04 3.85 27.32
C ALA A 35 -1.95 2.92 28.18
N ARG A 36 -1.41 2.36 29.27
CA ARG A 36 -2.17 1.52 30.20
C ARG A 36 -3.25 2.25 30.98
N GLN A 37 -3.16 3.58 31.06
CA GLN A 37 -4.14 4.42 31.74
C GLN A 37 -5.25 4.89 30.81
N GLU A 38 -5.11 4.67 29.50
CA GLU A 38 -6.08 5.10 28.48
C GLU A 38 -7.17 4.05 28.25
N ALA A 39 -8.23 4.45 27.56
CA ALA A 39 -9.30 3.56 27.12
C ALA A 39 -8.81 2.54 26.08
N PRO A 40 -9.50 1.39 25.92
CA PRO A 40 -9.23 0.45 24.83
C PRO A 40 -9.26 1.12 23.46
N ILE A 41 -8.36 0.70 22.57
CA ILE A 41 -8.31 1.19 21.18
C ILE A 41 -8.93 0.23 20.19
N THR A 42 -9.44 0.78 19.09
CA THR A 42 -9.88 0.03 17.92
C THR A 42 -8.96 0.31 16.74
N VAL A 43 -8.53 -0.75 16.07
CA VAL A 43 -7.62 -0.69 14.91
C VAL A 43 -8.33 -1.17 13.66
N TYR A 44 -8.37 -0.36 12.60
CA TYR A 44 -8.88 -0.74 11.29
C TYR A 44 -7.75 -1.17 10.36
N ALA A 45 -7.94 -2.26 9.61
CA ALA A 45 -7.02 -2.67 8.56
C ALA A 45 -7.75 -3.46 7.45
N PRO A 46 -7.23 -3.49 6.20
CA PRO A 46 -7.85 -4.24 5.11
C PRO A 46 -7.67 -5.75 5.24
N SER A 47 -6.69 -6.19 6.02
CA SER A 47 -6.43 -7.61 6.29
C SER A 47 -7.06 -8.07 7.61
N GLY A 48 -7.69 -9.25 7.60
CA GLY A 48 -8.20 -9.90 8.83
C GLY A 48 -7.11 -10.28 9.84
N LYS A 49 -5.83 -10.27 9.45
CA LYS A 49 -4.68 -10.49 10.33
C LYS A 49 -4.60 -9.47 11.48
N ILE A 50 -5.26 -8.32 11.33
CA ILE A 50 -5.30 -7.29 12.37
C ILE A 50 -5.93 -7.78 13.67
N VAL A 51 -6.84 -8.74 13.61
CA VAL A 51 -7.48 -9.32 14.81
C VAL A 51 -6.42 -9.98 15.71
N GLU A 52 -5.58 -10.82 15.11
CA GLU A 52 -4.49 -11.51 15.84
C GLU A 52 -3.39 -10.51 16.25
N THR A 53 -3.07 -9.53 15.40
CA THR A 53 -2.10 -8.49 15.72
C THR A 53 -2.54 -7.67 16.95
N ALA A 54 -3.82 -7.28 17.03
CA ALA A 54 -4.37 -6.56 18.17
C ALA A 54 -4.35 -7.40 19.46
N LYS A 55 -4.63 -8.71 19.34
CA LYS A 55 -4.52 -9.65 20.45
C LYS A 55 -3.08 -9.75 20.98
N ASN A 56 -2.10 -9.94 20.09
CA ASN A 56 -0.69 -10.03 20.46
C ASN A 56 -0.20 -8.74 21.12
N PHE A 57 -0.66 -7.58 20.63
CA PHE A 57 -0.39 -6.29 21.26
C PHE A 57 -0.92 -6.25 22.70
N THR A 58 -2.18 -6.66 22.90
CA THR A 58 -2.82 -6.68 24.22
C THR A 58 -2.06 -7.62 25.17
N GLU A 59 -1.67 -8.82 24.71
CA GLU A 59 -0.91 -9.79 25.51
C GLU A 59 0.45 -9.25 25.91
N LYS A 60 1.13 -8.51 25.00
CA LYS A 60 2.47 -7.97 25.24
C LYS A 60 2.49 -6.78 26.21
N TYR A 61 1.58 -5.83 26.01
CA TYR A 61 1.64 -4.53 26.71
C TYR A 61 0.58 -4.38 27.81
N GLY A 62 -0.42 -5.26 27.87
CA GLY A 62 -1.55 -5.13 28.78
C GLY A 62 -2.52 -4.00 28.43
N VAL A 63 -2.38 -3.38 27.23
CA VAL A 63 -3.26 -2.35 26.70
C VAL A 63 -4.30 -3.00 25.80
N GLN A 64 -5.59 -2.79 26.07
CA GLN A 64 -6.67 -3.43 25.31
C GLN A 64 -6.77 -2.86 23.90
N ALA A 65 -6.71 -3.73 22.88
CA ALA A 65 -6.88 -3.37 21.47
C ALA A 65 -7.82 -4.34 20.77
N THR A 66 -8.67 -3.84 19.88
CA THR A 66 -9.57 -4.63 19.04
C THR A 66 -9.27 -4.35 17.56
N GLY A 67 -8.91 -5.40 16.82
CA GLY A 67 -8.69 -5.31 15.38
C GLY A 67 -9.95 -5.58 14.58
N ASN A 68 -10.28 -4.70 13.63
CA ASN A 68 -11.41 -4.84 12.73
C ASN A 68 -10.97 -4.81 11.26
N LYS A 69 -11.39 -5.82 10.49
CA LYS A 69 -11.19 -5.84 9.05
C LYS A 69 -12.16 -4.87 8.38
N VAL A 70 -11.63 -3.84 7.72
CA VAL A 70 -12.37 -2.85 6.92
C VAL A 70 -11.60 -2.60 5.63
N SER A 71 -12.26 -2.61 4.47
CA SER A 71 -11.57 -2.32 3.18
C SER A 71 -11.02 -0.89 3.17
N SER A 72 -9.91 -0.65 2.46
CA SER A 72 -9.23 0.66 2.48
C SER A 72 -10.14 1.80 2.02
N SER A 73 -10.94 1.60 0.97
CA SER A 73 -11.92 2.60 0.51
C SER A 73 -13.00 2.90 1.55
N ALA A 74 -13.53 1.88 2.22
CA ALA A 74 -14.51 2.07 3.28
C ALA A 74 -13.92 2.78 4.51
N GLN A 75 -12.63 2.57 4.80
CA GLN A 75 -11.94 3.26 5.89
C GLN A 75 -11.96 4.78 5.69
N VAL A 76 -11.67 5.27 4.47
CA VAL A 76 -11.63 6.71 4.17
C VAL A 76 -12.96 7.37 4.52
N GLU A 77 -14.07 6.81 4.03
CA GLU A 77 -15.41 7.34 4.32
C GLU A 77 -15.78 7.26 5.80
N MET A 78 -15.45 6.15 6.46
CA MET A 78 -15.73 5.96 7.88
C MET A 78 -15.00 6.99 8.73
N LEU A 79 -13.70 7.17 8.50
CA LEU A 79 -12.88 8.11 9.26
C LEU A 79 -13.33 9.55 9.09
N ILE A 80 -13.67 9.99 7.88
CA ILE A 80 -14.21 11.33 7.63
C ILE A 80 -15.53 11.53 8.39
N ARG A 81 -16.41 10.53 8.37
CA ARG A 81 -17.70 10.58 9.08
C ARG A 81 -17.51 10.62 10.60
N GLU A 82 -16.65 9.77 11.14
CA GLU A 82 -16.32 9.74 12.57
C GLU A 82 -15.71 11.08 13.03
N TYR A 83 -14.78 11.62 12.26
CA TYR A 83 -14.13 12.90 12.53
C TYR A 83 -15.12 14.06 12.55
N ARG A 84 -16.03 14.14 11.54
CA ARG A 84 -17.07 15.18 11.46
C ARG A 84 -18.09 15.09 12.59
N ALA A 85 -18.43 13.88 13.01
CA ALA A 85 -19.33 13.63 14.12
C ALA A 85 -18.66 13.81 15.49
N SER A 86 -17.33 14.02 15.55
CA SER A 86 -16.53 13.96 16.79
C SER A 86 -16.84 12.71 17.61
N ASN A 87 -16.99 11.57 16.95
CA ASN A 87 -17.27 10.26 17.52
C ASN A 87 -16.31 9.24 16.90
N ILE A 88 -15.06 9.29 17.37
CA ILE A 88 -13.99 8.43 16.89
C ILE A 88 -14.23 7.00 17.38
N ARG A 89 -14.12 6.05 16.45
CA ARG A 89 -14.18 4.62 16.74
C ARG A 89 -12.90 3.91 16.30
N GLY A 90 -12.28 4.38 15.21
CA GLY A 90 -11.00 3.89 14.74
C GLY A 90 -9.88 4.78 15.25
N ASP A 91 -9.13 4.29 16.25
CA ASP A 91 -8.01 5.02 16.85
C ASP A 91 -6.75 4.93 16.00
N VAL A 92 -6.46 3.74 15.48
CA VAL A 92 -5.35 3.46 14.56
C VAL A 92 -5.89 2.85 13.29
N VAL A 93 -5.33 3.24 12.18
CA VAL A 93 -5.73 2.73 10.86
C VAL A 93 -4.51 2.31 10.06
N ILE A 94 -4.57 1.11 9.49
CA ILE A 94 -3.66 0.68 8.45
C ILE A 94 -4.44 0.71 7.15
N THR A 95 -4.08 1.59 6.23
CA THR A 95 -4.80 1.75 4.96
C THR A 95 -3.89 1.55 3.76
N GLY A 96 -4.40 0.89 2.72
CA GLY A 96 -3.75 0.76 1.42
C GLY A 96 -4.32 1.73 0.37
N ASP A 97 -5.22 2.63 0.75
CA ASP A 97 -5.70 3.71 -0.11
C ASP A 97 -4.80 4.94 0.06
N ALA A 98 -3.60 4.84 -0.53
CA ALA A 98 -2.52 5.79 -0.31
C ALA A 98 -2.90 7.18 -0.81
N SER A 99 -3.38 7.29 -2.04
CA SER A 99 -3.70 8.58 -2.65
C SER A 99 -4.90 9.27 -1.98
N ALA A 100 -5.97 8.54 -1.59
CA ALA A 100 -7.06 9.13 -0.84
C ALA A 100 -6.64 9.55 0.58
N THR A 101 -5.71 8.84 1.19
CA THR A 101 -5.13 9.26 2.48
C THR A 101 -4.43 10.61 2.35
N MET A 102 -3.61 10.79 1.32
CA MET A 102 -2.88 12.02 1.05
C MET A 102 -3.79 13.16 0.58
N ALA A 103 -4.80 12.86 -0.23
CA ALA A 103 -5.69 13.87 -0.79
C ALA A 103 -6.80 14.31 0.16
N GLN A 104 -7.24 13.46 1.08
CA GLN A 104 -8.40 13.73 1.92
C GLN A 104 -8.10 13.67 3.42
N LEU A 105 -7.59 12.53 3.93
CA LEU A 105 -7.50 12.33 5.38
C LEU A 105 -6.48 13.25 6.03
N VAL A 106 -5.29 13.36 5.44
CA VAL A 106 -4.20 14.21 5.96
C VAL A 106 -4.54 15.70 5.86
N PRO A 107 -4.96 16.26 4.70
CA PRO A 107 -5.26 17.69 4.59
C PRO A 107 -6.46 18.13 5.43
N MET A 108 -7.43 17.23 5.66
CA MET A 108 -8.58 17.52 6.53
C MET A 108 -8.25 17.40 8.03
N GLY A 109 -7.03 16.98 8.38
CA GLY A 109 -6.63 16.75 9.77
C GLY A 109 -7.40 15.60 10.45
N VAL A 110 -7.89 14.65 9.66
CA VAL A 110 -8.61 13.47 10.17
C VAL A 110 -7.66 12.51 10.85
N VAL A 111 -6.48 12.33 10.25
CA VAL A 111 -5.43 11.45 10.75
C VAL A 111 -4.09 12.17 10.80
N GLU A 112 -3.21 11.65 11.62
CA GLU A 112 -1.81 12.07 11.70
C GLU A 112 -0.88 10.86 11.67
N SER A 113 0.36 11.09 11.23
CA SER A 113 1.44 10.10 11.27
C SER A 113 2.23 10.24 12.56
N TRP A 114 2.71 9.13 13.08
CA TRP A 114 3.67 9.11 14.16
C TRP A 114 4.67 7.98 13.98
N VAL A 115 5.94 8.28 14.18
CA VAL A 115 7.05 7.31 14.11
C VAL A 115 7.69 7.20 15.47
N SER A 116 7.81 5.98 15.98
CA SER A 116 8.52 5.72 17.23
C SER A 116 10.00 6.08 17.08
N PRO A 117 10.54 6.96 17.95
CA PRO A 117 11.98 7.28 17.95
C PRO A 117 12.89 6.06 18.08
N VAL A 118 12.42 4.99 18.75
CA VAL A 118 13.17 3.73 18.92
C VAL A 118 13.54 3.06 17.61
N VAL A 119 12.71 3.19 16.58
CA VAL A 119 12.88 2.52 15.28
C VAL A 119 13.09 3.51 14.11
N ALA A 120 13.10 4.80 14.40
CA ALA A 120 13.10 5.84 13.36
C ALA A 120 14.32 5.79 12.43
N GLU A 121 15.49 5.37 12.92
CA GLU A 121 16.71 5.25 12.11
C GLU A 121 16.66 4.13 11.08
N SER A 122 15.83 3.10 11.32
CA SER A 122 15.65 1.97 10.39
C SER A 122 14.48 2.14 9.43
N ILE A 123 13.80 3.29 9.45
CA ILE A 123 12.71 3.65 8.54
C ILE A 123 13.21 4.71 7.57
N PRO A 124 13.14 4.49 6.23
CA PRO A 124 13.49 5.49 5.23
C PRO A 124 12.72 6.80 5.43
N GLU A 125 13.33 7.94 5.15
CA GLU A 125 12.71 9.25 5.38
C GLU A 125 11.40 9.43 4.64
N ASN A 126 11.34 8.98 3.39
CA ASN A 126 10.13 8.99 2.55
C ASN A 126 9.04 8.00 3.01
N ALA A 127 9.32 7.15 4.00
CA ALA A 127 8.37 6.19 4.58
C ALA A 127 7.87 6.60 5.98
N LYS A 128 8.23 7.81 6.45
CA LYS A 128 7.86 8.29 7.80
C LYS A 128 6.58 9.11 7.85
N ASN A 129 6.22 9.78 6.75
CA ASN A 129 5.04 10.65 6.76
C ASN A 129 4.26 10.60 5.43
N PRO A 130 3.16 9.85 5.38
CA PRO A 130 2.65 8.93 6.40
C PRO A 130 3.57 7.74 6.65
N LEU A 131 3.51 7.17 7.87
CA LEU A 131 4.31 6.00 8.21
C LEU A 131 3.92 4.81 7.33
N ILE A 132 4.86 4.28 6.56
CA ILE A 132 4.68 3.02 5.84
C ILE A 132 4.98 1.86 6.79
N VAL A 133 3.93 1.16 7.22
CA VAL A 133 4.08 -0.02 8.08
C VAL A 133 4.62 -1.20 7.28
N TYR A 134 4.14 -1.35 6.05
CA TYR A 134 4.58 -2.39 5.11
C TYR A 134 4.32 -1.99 3.66
N GLY A 135 5.07 -2.59 2.74
CA GLY A 135 4.69 -2.72 1.34
C GLY A 135 3.86 -3.98 1.13
N ASP A 136 2.80 -3.89 0.33
CA ASP A 136 1.94 -5.02 -0.08
C ASP A 136 2.16 -5.33 -1.57
N PRO A 137 3.06 -6.26 -1.91
CA PRO A 137 3.38 -6.56 -3.30
C PRO A 137 2.23 -7.30 -3.99
N ALA A 138 1.82 -6.80 -5.14
CA ALA A 138 1.06 -7.53 -6.14
C ALA A 138 2.02 -7.91 -7.28
N VAL A 139 2.05 -9.18 -7.64
CA VAL A 139 3.03 -9.73 -8.59
C VAL A 139 2.34 -10.51 -9.70
N TRP A 140 2.93 -10.47 -10.89
CA TRP A 140 2.50 -11.32 -11.99
C TRP A 140 2.82 -12.77 -11.71
N THR A 141 1.81 -13.63 -11.84
CA THR A 141 1.85 -15.04 -11.47
C THR A 141 1.32 -15.93 -12.57
N TYR A 142 1.77 -17.16 -12.56
CA TYR A 142 1.31 -18.23 -13.45
C TYR A 142 1.04 -19.52 -12.67
N ASN A 143 0.38 -20.50 -13.30
CA ASN A 143 0.16 -21.82 -12.72
C ASN A 143 1.41 -22.70 -12.89
N SER A 144 2.06 -23.03 -11.77
CA SER A 144 3.26 -23.86 -11.74
C SER A 144 3.03 -25.36 -11.99
N GLU A 145 1.75 -25.82 -12.04
CA GLU A 145 1.39 -27.15 -12.50
C GLU A 145 1.31 -27.23 -14.04
N VAL A 146 1.02 -26.08 -14.69
CA VAL A 146 0.89 -26.00 -16.16
C VAL A 146 2.22 -25.62 -16.82
N HIS A 147 3.05 -24.80 -16.17
CA HIS A 147 4.30 -24.28 -16.69
C HIS A 147 5.43 -24.44 -15.69
N ASP A 148 6.58 -24.93 -16.15
CA ASP A 148 7.83 -25.02 -15.35
C ASP A 148 8.47 -23.64 -15.13
N THR A 149 8.23 -22.68 -16.04
CA THR A 149 8.73 -21.30 -16.00
C THR A 149 7.63 -20.34 -16.41
N CYS A 150 7.79 -19.03 -16.12
CA CYS A 150 6.86 -18.02 -16.60
C CYS A 150 6.68 -18.10 -18.12
N PRO A 151 5.44 -18.21 -18.63
CA PRO A 151 5.16 -18.37 -20.05
C PRO A 151 5.28 -17.08 -20.86
N ILE A 152 5.54 -15.94 -20.21
CA ILE A 152 5.77 -14.63 -20.83
C ILE A 152 7.04 -13.99 -20.27
N SER A 153 7.63 -13.10 -21.04
CA SER A 153 8.83 -12.33 -20.67
C SER A 153 8.61 -10.82 -20.67
N ASN A 154 7.48 -10.36 -21.23
CA ASN A 154 7.17 -8.96 -21.43
C ASN A 154 5.69 -8.68 -21.15
N ILE A 155 5.38 -7.56 -20.49
CA ILE A 155 4.00 -7.21 -20.15
C ILE A 155 3.10 -6.98 -21.38
N TRP A 156 3.66 -6.60 -22.52
CA TRP A 156 2.89 -6.42 -23.75
C TRP A 156 2.38 -7.73 -24.32
N GLU A 157 3.01 -8.88 -24.03
CA GLU A 157 2.48 -10.19 -24.39
C GLU A 157 1.06 -10.41 -23.84
N LEU A 158 0.74 -9.83 -22.66
CA LEU A 158 -0.60 -9.91 -22.05
C LEU A 158 -1.69 -9.23 -22.89
N THR A 159 -1.30 -8.43 -23.88
CA THR A 159 -2.22 -7.74 -24.81
C THR A 159 -2.37 -8.47 -26.13
N ASP A 160 -1.60 -9.54 -26.36
CA ASP A 160 -1.68 -10.35 -27.56
C ASP A 160 -2.93 -11.26 -27.58
N GLU A 161 -3.38 -11.64 -28.76
CA GLU A 161 -4.55 -12.52 -28.98
C GLU A 161 -4.43 -13.86 -28.23
N ASN A 162 -3.22 -14.39 -28.08
CA ASN A 162 -2.96 -15.63 -27.34
C ASN A 162 -3.35 -15.56 -25.87
N TRP A 163 -3.36 -14.35 -25.29
CA TRP A 163 -3.71 -14.08 -23.89
C TRP A 163 -5.11 -13.50 -23.72
N GLN A 164 -5.88 -13.39 -24.80
CA GLN A 164 -7.25 -12.91 -24.73
C GLN A 164 -8.08 -13.79 -23.75
N ARG A 165 -8.71 -13.14 -22.76
CA ARG A 165 -9.51 -13.77 -21.70
C ARG A 165 -8.71 -14.73 -20.78
N LYS A 166 -7.40 -14.63 -20.77
CA LYS A 166 -6.51 -15.49 -19.96
C LYS A 166 -5.68 -14.73 -18.94
N VAL A 167 -6.06 -13.49 -18.63
CA VAL A 167 -5.41 -12.64 -17.63
C VAL A 167 -6.40 -12.35 -16.51
N ALA A 168 -6.13 -12.82 -15.29
CA ALA A 168 -6.96 -12.57 -14.12
C ALA A 168 -6.36 -11.44 -13.27
N ILE A 169 -7.12 -10.39 -13.03
CA ILE A 169 -6.71 -9.26 -12.19
C ILE A 169 -7.87 -8.81 -11.30
N PRO A 170 -7.62 -8.31 -10.09
CA PRO A 170 -8.66 -7.60 -9.34
C PRO A 170 -9.19 -6.43 -10.16
N ASP A 171 -10.52 -6.27 -10.18
CA ASP A 171 -11.17 -5.24 -10.97
C ASP A 171 -10.71 -3.84 -10.56
N PRO A 172 -10.03 -3.07 -11.45
CA PRO A 172 -9.57 -1.73 -11.15
C PRO A 172 -10.68 -0.77 -10.73
N LEU A 173 -11.92 -0.98 -11.22
CA LEU A 173 -13.06 -0.14 -10.87
C LEU A 173 -13.55 -0.37 -9.44
N ASN A 174 -13.23 -1.51 -8.83
CA ASN A 174 -13.57 -1.85 -7.45
C ASN A 174 -12.38 -1.70 -6.49
N LYS A 175 -11.16 -1.60 -7.02
CA LYS A 175 -9.92 -1.51 -6.24
C LYS A 175 -9.08 -0.33 -6.73
N ALA A 176 -9.39 0.87 -6.22
CA ALA A 176 -8.83 2.15 -6.66
C ALA A 176 -7.29 2.17 -6.69
N ALA A 177 -6.61 1.39 -5.84
CA ALA A 177 -5.16 1.26 -5.86
C ALA A 177 -4.59 0.80 -7.22
N TYR A 178 -5.37 0.09 -8.05
CA TYR A 178 -4.94 -0.27 -9.41
C TYR A 178 -5.00 0.92 -10.37
N LEU A 179 -5.94 1.85 -10.15
CA LEU A 179 -6.00 3.11 -10.91
C LEU A 179 -4.81 4.00 -10.53
N ASP A 180 -4.46 4.06 -9.24
CA ASP A 180 -3.25 4.74 -8.78
C ASP A 180 -2.00 4.12 -9.41
N TRP A 181 -1.93 2.77 -9.48
CA TRP A 181 -0.81 2.09 -10.13
C TRP A 181 -0.67 2.46 -11.60
N PHE A 182 -1.78 2.56 -12.35
CA PHE A 182 -1.72 3.01 -13.76
C PHE A 182 -1.14 4.43 -13.85
N ASN A 183 -1.55 5.33 -12.94
CA ASN A 183 -1.00 6.68 -12.89
C ASN A 183 0.48 6.70 -12.51
N GLN A 184 0.89 5.91 -11.51
CA GLN A 184 2.29 5.74 -11.12
C GLN A 184 3.16 5.24 -12.28
N LEU A 185 2.67 4.30 -13.08
CA LEU A 185 3.36 3.84 -14.27
C LEU A 185 3.54 4.97 -15.28
N ALA A 186 2.47 5.71 -15.58
CA ALA A 186 2.52 6.83 -16.52
C ALA A 186 3.44 7.95 -16.04
N ALA A 187 3.43 8.26 -14.74
CA ALA A 187 4.21 9.34 -14.18
C ALA A 187 5.71 9.03 -14.03
N HIS A 188 6.06 7.78 -13.75
CA HIS A 188 7.41 7.43 -13.32
C HIS A 188 8.10 6.36 -14.16
N HIS A 189 7.36 5.60 -14.96
CA HIS A 189 7.87 4.41 -15.66
C HIS A 189 7.40 4.31 -17.11
N ASP A 190 6.85 5.38 -17.69
CA ASP A 190 6.28 5.37 -19.04
C ASP A 190 7.30 5.01 -20.11
N ASP A 191 8.54 5.53 -19.98
CA ASP A 191 9.64 5.20 -20.88
C ASP A 191 9.95 3.70 -20.86
N ALA A 192 9.93 3.06 -19.70
CA ALA A 192 10.18 1.61 -19.59
C ALA A 192 9.03 0.79 -20.23
N VAL A 193 7.79 1.27 -20.12
CA VAL A 193 6.65 0.65 -20.82
C VAL A 193 6.77 0.79 -22.34
N ALA A 194 7.23 1.96 -22.81
CA ALA A 194 7.48 2.19 -24.25
C ALA A 194 8.63 1.33 -24.79
N GLU A 195 9.75 1.23 -24.05
CA GLU A 195 10.88 0.37 -24.40
C GLU A 195 10.48 -1.11 -24.45
N ALA A 196 9.68 -1.56 -23.49
CA ALA A 196 9.15 -2.92 -23.47
C ALA A 196 8.29 -3.21 -24.72
N TYR A 197 7.53 -2.23 -25.22
CA TYR A 197 6.82 -2.36 -26.50
C TYR A 197 7.78 -2.56 -27.68
N GLU A 198 8.81 -1.72 -27.75
CA GLU A 198 9.79 -1.80 -28.84
C GLU A 198 10.54 -3.15 -28.83
N VAL A 199 10.91 -3.63 -27.64
CA VAL A 199 11.53 -4.97 -27.48
C VAL A 199 10.59 -6.07 -27.95
N HIS A 200 9.30 -6.02 -27.61
CA HIS A 200 8.35 -7.08 -27.96
C HIS A 200 7.95 -7.06 -29.44
N TYR A 201 7.63 -5.89 -30.00
CA TYR A 201 7.13 -5.77 -31.38
C TYR A 201 8.20 -5.42 -32.42
N GLY A 202 9.45 -5.11 -32.01
CA GLY A 202 10.54 -4.76 -32.90
C GLY A 202 10.42 -3.40 -33.58
N LYS A 203 9.61 -2.50 -33.05
CA LYS A 203 9.35 -1.15 -33.56
C LYS A 203 8.92 -0.20 -32.44
N PRO A 204 9.23 1.11 -32.53
CA PRO A 204 8.75 2.09 -31.59
C PRO A 204 7.21 2.10 -31.47
N LEU A 205 6.71 2.42 -30.28
CA LEU A 205 5.27 2.58 -30.05
C LEU A 205 4.77 3.84 -30.74
N GLU A 206 3.82 3.66 -31.66
CA GLU A 206 3.05 4.75 -32.25
C GLU A 206 1.63 4.70 -31.66
N THR A 207 1.24 5.74 -30.91
CA THR A 207 -0.06 5.79 -30.24
C THR A 207 -0.67 7.19 -30.26
N ASN A 208 -2.00 7.26 -30.22
CA ASN A 208 -2.73 8.52 -29.98
C ASN A 208 -3.14 8.67 -28.49
N GLU A 209 -2.80 7.68 -27.65
CA GLU A 209 -3.04 7.76 -26.20
C GLU A 209 -2.05 8.76 -25.56
N ALA A 210 -2.39 9.23 -24.37
CA ALA A 210 -1.61 10.24 -23.66
C ALA A 210 -0.19 9.74 -23.28
N SER A 211 0.00 8.42 -23.16
CA SER A 211 1.26 7.80 -22.75
C SER A 211 1.36 6.34 -23.23
N ALA A 212 2.54 5.75 -23.16
CA ALA A 212 2.76 4.33 -23.42
C ALA A 212 1.97 3.46 -22.43
N THR A 213 1.92 3.88 -21.18
CA THR A 213 1.11 3.24 -20.14
C THR A 213 -0.37 3.27 -20.50
N ALA A 214 -0.90 4.40 -20.96
CA ALA A 214 -2.29 4.49 -21.39
C ALA A 214 -2.60 3.57 -22.57
N ALA A 215 -1.67 3.47 -23.52
CA ALA A 215 -1.78 2.53 -24.63
C ALA A 215 -1.79 1.08 -24.15
N TRP A 216 -0.91 0.71 -23.22
CA TRP A 216 -0.85 -0.63 -22.64
C TRP A 216 -2.11 -0.97 -21.84
N VAL A 217 -2.59 -0.08 -20.96
CA VAL A 217 -3.81 -0.26 -20.15
C VAL A 217 -5.04 -0.44 -21.05
N LYS A 218 -5.13 0.38 -22.12
CA LYS A 218 -6.18 0.26 -23.14
C LYS A 218 -6.14 -1.10 -23.84
N ALA A 219 -4.96 -1.52 -24.31
CA ALA A 219 -4.78 -2.80 -25.00
C ALA A 219 -5.10 -3.97 -24.06
N LEU A 220 -4.67 -3.91 -22.80
CA LEU A 220 -5.00 -4.91 -21.80
C LEU A 220 -6.52 -4.98 -21.53
N ALA A 221 -7.21 -3.85 -21.41
CA ALA A 221 -8.67 -3.80 -21.25
C ALA A 221 -9.40 -4.41 -22.45
N GLN A 222 -8.94 -4.10 -23.67
CA GLN A 222 -9.50 -4.65 -24.93
C GLN A 222 -9.26 -6.15 -25.05
N ASN A 223 -8.21 -6.68 -24.42
CA ASN A 223 -7.92 -8.12 -24.42
C ASN A 223 -8.82 -8.93 -23.46
N SER A 224 -9.83 -8.27 -22.89
CA SER A 224 -10.89 -8.90 -22.07
C SER A 224 -10.35 -9.68 -20.87
N PRO A 225 -9.52 -9.09 -19.99
CA PRO A 225 -9.05 -9.79 -18.80
C PRO A 225 -10.24 -10.21 -17.93
N LEU A 226 -10.06 -11.26 -17.13
CA LEU A 226 -11.02 -11.71 -16.13
C LEU A 226 -10.96 -10.77 -14.91
N PRO A 227 -11.93 -9.89 -14.70
CA PRO A 227 -11.96 -9.05 -13.50
C PRO A 227 -12.40 -9.91 -12.32
N THR A 228 -11.69 -9.81 -11.21
CA THR A 228 -11.99 -10.57 -10.00
C THR A 228 -12.31 -9.62 -8.83
N ASP A 229 -13.11 -10.11 -7.87
CA ASP A 229 -13.51 -9.32 -6.71
C ASP A 229 -12.38 -9.18 -5.68
N SER A 230 -11.32 -9.97 -5.80
CA SER A 230 -10.20 -9.98 -4.84
C SER A 230 -8.97 -10.66 -5.42
N ASP A 231 -7.80 -10.39 -4.79
CA ASP A 231 -6.55 -11.10 -5.08
C ASP A 231 -6.69 -12.62 -4.87
N SER A 232 -7.49 -13.05 -3.89
CA SER A 232 -7.76 -14.48 -3.68
C SER A 232 -8.49 -15.10 -4.86
N ALA A 233 -9.50 -14.44 -5.41
CA ALA A 233 -10.23 -14.92 -6.58
C ALA A 233 -9.34 -14.95 -7.84
N ALA A 234 -8.46 -13.96 -8.01
CA ALA A 234 -7.46 -13.98 -9.08
C ALA A 234 -6.51 -15.19 -8.94
N GLY A 235 -6.02 -15.45 -7.73
CA GLY A 235 -5.16 -16.61 -7.47
C GLY A 235 -5.85 -17.95 -7.66
N ASP A 236 -7.14 -18.06 -7.33
CA ASP A 236 -7.92 -19.28 -7.58
C ASP A 236 -8.15 -19.49 -9.10
N ALA A 237 -8.36 -18.39 -9.85
CA ALA A 237 -8.51 -18.47 -11.31
C ALA A 237 -7.23 -18.90 -12.01
N VAL A 238 -6.06 -18.45 -11.54
CA VAL A 238 -4.75 -18.79 -12.11
C VAL A 238 -4.28 -20.16 -11.65
N GLY A 239 -4.33 -20.42 -10.34
CA GLY A 239 -3.65 -21.54 -9.70
C GLY A 239 -4.52 -22.74 -9.40
N ALA A 240 -5.72 -22.87 -9.96
CA ALA A 240 -6.59 -24.01 -9.70
C ALA A 240 -5.90 -25.37 -10.02
N PRO A 241 -5.93 -26.35 -9.10
CA PRO A 241 -5.35 -27.67 -9.33
C PRO A 241 -6.00 -28.39 -10.52
N GLY A 242 -5.19 -29.06 -11.34
CA GLY A 242 -5.66 -29.79 -12.52
C GLY A 242 -6.10 -28.94 -13.69
N GLN A 243 -5.85 -27.62 -13.63
CA GLN A 243 -6.10 -26.70 -14.75
C GLN A 243 -5.20 -27.07 -15.93
N LYS A 244 -5.76 -27.04 -17.13
CA LYS A 244 -5.02 -27.29 -18.38
C LYS A 244 -4.80 -26.05 -19.20
N ASP A 245 -5.64 -25.04 -19.00
CA ASP A 245 -5.53 -23.76 -19.68
C ASP A 245 -4.50 -22.85 -18.99
N THR A 246 -3.75 -22.15 -19.82
CA THR A 246 -2.78 -21.18 -19.35
C THR A 246 -3.49 -19.89 -18.94
N PHE A 247 -3.28 -19.46 -17.69
CA PHE A 247 -3.70 -18.17 -17.17
C PHE A 247 -2.53 -17.44 -16.56
N MET A 248 -2.51 -16.13 -16.76
CA MET A 248 -1.68 -15.19 -15.99
C MET A 248 -2.54 -14.42 -15.02
N GLY A 249 -1.95 -13.94 -13.93
CA GLY A 249 -2.68 -13.07 -13.02
C GLY A 249 -1.79 -12.10 -12.26
N LEU A 250 -2.35 -10.97 -11.89
CA LEU A 250 -1.74 -10.01 -11.00
C LEU A 250 -2.48 -10.08 -9.65
N MET A 251 -1.76 -10.37 -8.57
CA MET A 251 -2.36 -10.53 -7.25
C MET A 251 -1.37 -10.33 -6.12
N SER A 252 -1.88 -10.02 -4.93
CA SER A 252 -1.05 -9.95 -3.72
C SER A 252 -0.38 -11.29 -3.41
N THR A 253 0.88 -11.22 -2.99
CA THR A 253 1.69 -12.36 -2.54
C THR A 253 1.04 -13.15 -1.39
N ALA A 254 0.10 -12.57 -0.66
CA ALA A 254 -0.64 -13.22 0.41
C ALA A 254 -1.34 -14.53 -0.01
N LYS A 255 -1.66 -14.70 -1.30
CA LYS A 255 -2.29 -15.91 -1.82
C LYS A 255 -1.35 -17.11 -1.83
N PHE A 256 -0.05 -16.91 -1.86
CA PHE A 256 0.95 -17.98 -1.89
C PHE A 256 0.96 -18.85 -0.64
N ARG A 257 0.38 -18.41 0.50
CA ARG A 257 0.18 -19.26 1.69
C ARG A 257 -0.61 -20.53 1.39
N ASP A 258 -1.44 -20.53 0.36
CA ASP A 258 -2.27 -21.66 -0.05
C ASP A 258 -1.52 -22.68 -0.94
N VAL A 259 -0.32 -22.33 -1.43
CA VAL A 259 0.51 -23.20 -2.28
C VAL A 259 0.97 -24.45 -1.52
N ALA A 260 1.50 -24.28 -0.31
CA ALA A 260 2.00 -25.40 0.50
C ALA A 260 0.92 -26.44 0.84
N SER A 261 -0.34 -26.04 0.85
CA SER A 261 -1.48 -26.96 1.08
C SER A 261 -2.03 -27.60 -0.20
N GLY A 262 -1.47 -27.24 -1.37
CA GLY A 262 -1.95 -27.72 -2.67
C GLY A 262 -3.33 -27.19 -3.08
N LYS A 263 -3.81 -26.14 -2.43
CA LYS A 263 -5.06 -25.47 -2.83
C LYS A 263 -4.93 -24.68 -4.12
N VAL A 264 -3.73 -24.16 -4.36
CA VAL A 264 -3.38 -23.45 -5.59
C VAL A 264 -1.94 -23.81 -5.99
N HIS A 265 -1.64 -23.73 -7.29
CA HIS A 265 -0.31 -23.90 -7.85
C HIS A 265 0.12 -22.57 -8.49
N LEU A 266 0.86 -21.76 -7.74
CA LEU A 266 1.28 -20.42 -8.16
C LEU A 266 2.80 -20.29 -8.12
N ALA A 267 3.36 -19.63 -9.13
CA ALA A 267 4.73 -19.13 -9.14
C ALA A 267 4.79 -17.70 -9.68
N ILE A 268 5.79 -16.93 -9.25
CA ILE A 268 6.01 -15.55 -9.67
C ILE A 268 6.75 -15.52 -11.01
N CYS A 269 6.37 -14.62 -11.91
CA CYS A 269 7.12 -14.30 -13.13
C CYS A 269 8.34 -13.43 -12.81
N GLU A 270 9.39 -14.01 -12.21
CA GLU A 270 10.54 -13.28 -11.66
C GLU A 270 11.33 -12.47 -12.70
N GLY A 271 11.28 -12.85 -13.98
CA GLY A 271 11.99 -12.21 -15.09
C GLY A 271 11.10 -11.39 -16.03
N LEU A 272 9.89 -11.04 -15.61
CA LEU A 272 8.97 -10.27 -16.45
C LEU A 272 9.42 -8.81 -16.57
N GLU A 273 9.58 -8.34 -17.80
CA GLU A 273 9.97 -6.97 -18.12
C GLU A 273 8.73 -6.11 -18.47
N PRO A 274 8.74 -4.80 -18.14
CA PRO A 274 9.80 -4.08 -17.43
C PRO A 274 9.69 -4.17 -15.90
N PHE A 275 8.68 -4.86 -15.37
CA PHE A 275 8.49 -5.03 -13.92
C PHE A 275 7.74 -6.33 -13.59
N VAL A 276 8.09 -6.92 -12.46
CA VAL A 276 7.49 -8.16 -11.96
C VAL A 276 6.14 -7.92 -11.28
N GLY A 277 5.91 -6.71 -10.83
CA GLY A 277 4.71 -6.29 -10.11
C GLY A 277 4.90 -4.92 -9.48
N TRP A 278 4.03 -4.56 -8.57
CA TRP A 278 4.08 -3.29 -7.85
C TRP A 278 3.69 -3.48 -6.38
N SER A 279 4.08 -2.54 -5.52
CA SER A 279 3.85 -2.61 -4.08
C SER A 279 3.04 -1.41 -3.61
N THR A 280 1.85 -1.67 -3.06
CA THR A 280 1.04 -0.65 -2.42
C THR A 280 1.55 -0.42 -1.00
N PRO A 281 1.72 0.83 -0.51
CA PRO A 281 2.06 1.07 0.87
C PRO A 281 0.86 0.79 1.78
N GLY A 282 1.10 0.16 2.92
CA GLY A 282 0.20 0.14 4.05
C GLY A 282 0.53 1.30 4.99
N TYR A 283 -0.19 2.41 4.90
CA TYR A 283 0.01 3.55 5.78
C TYR A 283 -0.54 3.27 7.17
N GLY A 284 0.31 3.42 8.19
CA GLY A 284 -0.08 3.40 9.60
C GLY A 284 -0.28 4.83 10.12
N VAL A 285 -1.52 5.18 10.42
CA VAL A 285 -1.90 6.50 10.90
C VAL A 285 -2.81 6.39 12.12
N MET A 286 -2.88 7.45 12.92
CA MET A 286 -3.79 7.52 14.06
C MET A 286 -4.80 8.66 13.88
N SER A 287 -6.00 8.49 14.43
CA SER A 287 -7.02 9.55 14.44
C SER A 287 -6.57 10.73 15.29
N THR A 288 -6.63 11.95 14.75
CA THR A 288 -6.21 13.16 15.48
C THR A 288 -7.07 13.49 16.71
N LYS A 289 -8.29 12.93 16.75
CA LYS A 289 -9.24 13.12 17.87
C LYS A 289 -9.40 11.84 18.71
N THR A 290 -8.44 10.90 18.66
CA THR A 290 -8.49 9.72 19.56
C THR A 290 -8.39 10.17 21.02
N GLU A 291 -9.14 9.50 21.88
CA GLU A 291 -9.07 9.69 23.35
C GLU A 291 -7.92 8.88 23.98
N SER A 292 -7.26 8.02 23.16
CA SER A 292 -6.18 7.13 23.62
C SER A 292 -4.89 7.32 22.78
N PRO A 293 -4.31 8.53 22.75
CA PRO A 293 -3.19 8.84 21.87
C PRO A 293 -1.90 8.07 22.21
N ASN A 294 -1.66 7.74 23.49
CA ASN A 294 -0.48 6.96 23.86
C ASN A 294 -0.65 5.49 23.47
N ALA A 295 -1.84 4.92 23.62
CA ALA A 295 -2.12 3.56 23.17
C ALA A 295 -2.05 3.46 21.63
N ALA A 296 -2.54 4.47 20.90
CA ALA A 296 -2.42 4.55 19.44
C ALA A 296 -0.93 4.61 18.99
N LYS A 297 -0.11 5.47 19.61
CA LYS A 297 1.33 5.55 19.36
C LYS A 297 2.04 4.23 19.68
N LEU A 298 1.71 3.61 20.80
CA LEU A 298 2.27 2.32 21.19
C LEU A 298 1.91 1.21 20.19
N PHE A 299 0.69 1.25 19.64
CA PHE A 299 0.28 0.31 18.61
C PHE A 299 1.07 0.52 17.30
N LEU A 300 1.26 1.78 16.87
CA LEU A 300 2.12 2.10 15.72
C LEU A 300 3.56 1.65 15.95
N HIS A 301 4.12 1.86 17.16
CA HIS A 301 5.42 1.31 17.51
C HIS A 301 5.45 -0.21 17.38
N PHE A 302 4.44 -0.91 17.92
CA PHE A 302 4.36 -2.38 17.87
C PHE A 302 4.37 -2.90 16.43
N LEU A 303 3.62 -2.27 15.53
CA LEU A 303 3.59 -2.63 14.11
C LEU A 303 4.97 -2.54 13.44
N MET A 304 5.89 -1.73 13.97
CA MET A 304 7.24 -1.56 13.46
C MET A 304 8.26 -2.47 14.15
N THR A 305 7.80 -3.45 14.96
CA THR A 305 8.63 -4.53 15.53
C THR A 305 8.42 -5.84 14.78
N GLU A 306 9.38 -6.75 14.86
CA GLU A 306 9.30 -8.09 14.24
C GLU A 306 8.03 -8.84 14.69
N GLU A 307 7.73 -8.83 15.98
CA GLU A 307 6.54 -9.48 16.54
C GLU A 307 5.24 -8.87 16.02
N GLY A 308 5.15 -7.53 16.00
CA GLY A 308 3.93 -6.82 15.62
C GLY A 308 3.60 -6.94 14.14
N ILE A 309 4.62 -7.00 13.27
CA ILE A 309 4.43 -7.10 11.83
C ILE A 309 4.35 -8.55 11.33
N SER A 310 4.75 -9.54 12.13
CA SER A 310 4.89 -10.96 11.77
C SER A 310 3.65 -11.52 11.05
N ASN A 311 2.44 -11.20 11.54
CA ASN A 311 1.18 -11.65 10.93
C ASN A 311 0.95 -11.11 9.50
N GLN A 312 1.67 -10.07 9.10
CA GLN A 312 1.61 -9.49 7.76
C GLN A 312 2.77 -10.02 6.89
N THR A 313 3.97 -10.09 7.44
CA THR A 313 5.17 -10.50 6.69
C THR A 313 5.17 -11.98 6.34
N VAL A 314 4.50 -12.83 7.13
CA VAL A 314 4.29 -14.25 6.78
C VAL A 314 3.47 -14.42 5.49
N ASP A 315 2.64 -13.44 5.16
CA ASP A 315 1.83 -13.40 3.94
C ASP A 315 2.52 -12.61 2.79
N GLY A 316 3.84 -12.40 2.85
CA GLY A 316 4.63 -11.77 1.78
C GLY A 316 4.67 -10.24 1.81
N LYS A 317 4.09 -9.59 2.82
CA LYS A 317 4.27 -8.15 2.98
C LYS A 317 5.69 -7.84 3.45
N VAL A 318 6.21 -6.70 3.01
CA VAL A 318 7.57 -6.28 3.32
C VAL A 318 7.52 -5.16 4.35
N SER A 319 8.16 -5.34 5.51
CA SER A 319 8.15 -4.34 6.57
C SER A 319 8.74 -3.01 6.11
N GLY A 320 8.10 -1.90 6.52
CA GLY A 320 8.66 -0.55 6.35
C GLY A 320 9.87 -0.28 7.25
N ASN A 321 10.05 -1.07 8.31
CA ASN A 321 11.26 -1.09 9.12
C ASN A 321 12.31 -2.01 8.47
N GLN A 322 13.35 -1.44 7.88
CA GLN A 322 14.40 -2.17 7.16
C GLN A 322 15.29 -3.05 8.05
N ALA A 323 15.24 -2.89 9.37
CA ALA A 323 15.95 -3.76 10.31
C ALA A 323 15.23 -5.11 10.50
N ILE A 324 13.98 -5.27 10.03
CA ILE A 324 13.21 -6.50 10.18
C ILE A 324 13.49 -7.41 8.98
N ALA A 325 14.05 -8.57 9.27
CA ALA A 325 14.31 -9.59 8.27
C ALA A 325 13.01 -10.17 7.67
N PRO A 326 13.07 -10.73 6.44
CA PRO A 326 11.96 -11.50 5.87
C PRO A 326 11.46 -12.59 6.79
N HIS A 327 10.14 -12.79 6.85
CA HIS A 327 9.58 -13.84 7.69
C HIS A 327 10.01 -15.24 7.18
N PRO A 328 10.54 -16.12 8.03
CA PRO A 328 11.12 -17.40 7.58
C PRO A 328 10.10 -18.39 6.98
N LYS A 329 8.81 -18.19 7.22
CA LYS A 329 7.71 -18.99 6.65
C LYS A 329 6.96 -18.27 5.52
N GLU A 330 7.51 -17.16 4.99
CA GLU A 330 6.95 -16.49 3.85
C GLU A 330 7.03 -17.41 2.61
N ALA A 331 5.88 -17.63 1.96
CA ALA A 331 5.74 -18.71 0.98
C ALA A 331 5.98 -18.27 -0.48
N SER A 332 5.89 -16.97 -0.79
CA SER A 332 5.99 -16.50 -2.17
C SER A 332 7.43 -16.34 -2.66
N GLY A 333 8.38 -16.13 -1.75
CA GLY A 333 9.77 -15.82 -2.08
C GLY A 333 9.96 -14.39 -2.61
N VAL A 334 8.95 -13.52 -2.54
CA VAL A 334 8.96 -12.15 -3.10
C VAL A 334 10.12 -11.30 -2.60
N GLN A 335 10.60 -11.54 -1.40
CA GLN A 335 11.74 -10.83 -0.82
C GLN A 335 13.00 -10.91 -1.70
N LYS A 336 13.20 -12.02 -2.42
CA LYS A 336 14.35 -12.19 -3.31
C LYS A 336 14.31 -11.27 -4.53
N ILE A 337 13.10 -10.92 -4.96
CA ILE A 337 12.85 -10.14 -6.17
C ILE A 337 12.26 -8.76 -5.87
N TYR A 338 12.10 -8.39 -4.60
CA TYR A 338 11.40 -7.17 -4.19
C TYR A 338 11.98 -5.89 -4.81
N LYS A 339 13.28 -5.87 -5.12
CA LYS A 339 13.94 -4.78 -5.84
C LYS A 339 13.45 -4.60 -7.29
N HIS A 340 12.81 -5.62 -7.88
CA HIS A 340 12.21 -5.59 -9.21
C HIS A 340 10.68 -5.38 -9.17
N VAL A 341 10.13 -5.24 -7.97
CA VAL A 341 8.74 -4.82 -7.74
C VAL A 341 8.72 -3.31 -7.63
N LEU A 342 7.93 -2.64 -8.45
CA LEU A 342 7.81 -1.17 -8.42
C LEU A 342 7.29 -0.71 -7.06
N GLN A 343 7.95 0.27 -6.48
CA GLN A 343 7.54 0.86 -5.21
C GLN A 343 6.65 2.07 -5.48
N TYR A 344 5.61 2.24 -4.66
CA TYR A 344 4.76 3.42 -4.73
C TYR A 344 5.55 4.70 -4.41
N ASN A 345 5.45 5.71 -5.26
CA ASN A 345 6.02 7.02 -5.02
C ASN A 345 4.96 7.94 -4.38
N ALA A 346 5.13 8.26 -3.10
CA ALA A 346 4.18 9.09 -2.36
C ALA A 346 4.16 10.56 -2.82
N GLU A 347 5.19 11.03 -3.53
CA GLU A 347 5.28 12.42 -4.01
C GLU A 347 4.18 12.76 -5.02
N THR A 348 3.69 11.77 -5.76
CA THR A 348 2.61 11.92 -6.73
C THR A 348 1.24 11.46 -6.21
N GLY A 349 1.11 11.19 -4.92
CA GLY A 349 -0.15 10.68 -4.35
C GLY A 349 -1.38 11.57 -4.58
N LEU A 350 -1.22 12.89 -4.65
CA LEU A 350 -2.31 13.82 -4.99
C LEU A 350 -2.69 13.70 -6.46
N ASP A 351 -1.70 13.66 -7.35
CA ASP A 351 -1.88 13.48 -8.77
C ASP A 351 -2.57 12.14 -9.09
N ASP A 352 -2.17 11.06 -8.41
CA ASP A 352 -2.83 9.76 -8.52
C ASP A 352 -4.33 9.85 -8.20
N PHE A 353 -4.66 10.54 -7.11
CA PHE A 353 -6.05 10.72 -6.70
C PHE A 353 -6.87 11.51 -7.71
N ASP A 354 -6.30 12.59 -8.25
CA ASP A 354 -6.95 13.47 -9.21
C ASP A 354 -7.20 12.78 -10.56
N HIS A 355 -6.32 11.86 -10.98
CA HIS A 355 -6.44 11.12 -12.25
C HIS A 355 -7.20 9.78 -12.16
N ARG A 356 -7.66 9.37 -10.97
CA ARG A 356 -8.41 8.11 -10.81
C ARG A 356 -9.59 7.98 -11.77
N GLN A 357 -10.34 9.08 -11.98
CA GLN A 357 -11.51 9.05 -12.85
C GLN A 357 -11.11 8.84 -14.31
N ASP A 358 -10.03 9.47 -14.77
CA ASP A 358 -9.54 9.34 -16.14
C ASP A 358 -9.12 7.89 -16.42
N TRP A 359 -8.38 7.26 -15.51
CA TRP A 359 -8.00 5.85 -15.61
C TRP A 359 -9.20 4.91 -15.53
N ALA A 360 -10.17 5.19 -14.67
CA ALA A 360 -11.41 4.40 -14.60
C ALA A 360 -12.21 4.49 -15.88
N ASP A 361 -12.28 5.66 -16.52
CA ASP A 361 -12.99 5.85 -17.79
C ASP A 361 -12.23 5.19 -18.95
N LEU A 362 -10.88 5.32 -19.00
CA LEU A 362 -10.07 4.61 -19.98
C LEU A 362 -10.32 3.10 -19.90
N TRP A 363 -10.28 2.53 -18.68
CA TRP A 363 -10.56 1.10 -18.49
C TRP A 363 -11.98 0.73 -18.90
N ARG A 364 -12.99 1.44 -18.39
CA ARG A 364 -14.41 1.13 -18.60
C ARG A 364 -14.83 1.18 -20.07
N ILE A 365 -14.35 2.20 -20.80
CA ILE A 365 -14.71 2.40 -22.21
C ILE A 365 -14.08 1.31 -23.10
N ASN A 366 -12.88 0.84 -22.76
CA ASN A 366 -12.14 -0.12 -23.57
C ASN A 366 -12.32 -1.57 -23.13
N PHE A 367 -12.86 -1.82 -21.93
CA PHE A 367 -13.07 -3.17 -21.43
C PHE A 367 -14.14 -3.89 -22.22
N SER A 368 -13.75 -4.94 -22.94
CA SER A 368 -14.64 -5.84 -23.69
C SER A 368 -15.04 -7.02 -22.82
N ARG A 369 -16.33 -7.37 -22.78
CA ARG A 369 -16.86 -8.54 -22.07
C ARG A 369 -16.92 -9.78 -22.95
#